data_75ebc8cfc2a1db7f815a8407dba219f6
#
_entry.id   75ebc8cfc2a1db7f815a8407dba219f6
#
_cell.length_a   1.000
_cell.length_b   1.000
_cell.length_c   1.000
_cell.angle_alpha   90.00
_cell.angle_beta   90.00
_cell.angle_gamma   90.00
#
_symmetry.space_group_name_H-M   'P 1'
#
loop_
_entity.id
_entity.type
_entity.pdbx_description
1 polymer ?
#
loop_
_entity_poly.entity_id
_entity_poly.type
_entity_poly.pdbx_seq_one_letter_code
_entity_poly.pdbx_strand_id
1 'polypeptide(L)'
;MGAGKTTIGRQLAKSLTVPFYDSDKAIEESTGVDIPTIFEFEGEEGFRDREQKMIQQLTKLDGIVLATGGGVILREENRRLLKENGFIVYLQCSVDRILERTRRDTQRPLLKADNPKDRIEKLFAEREHLYLSCADFIVDTGIMQSKAVVNHILEEYKSANR
;
A
#
# COMPACT_ATOMS: atom_id res chain seq x y z
N MET A 1 2.12 3.55 4.54
CA MET A 1 2.04 3.26 5.99
C MET A 1 1.05 4.22 6.64
N GLY A 2 0.08 3.71 7.43
CA GLY A 2 -0.84 4.55 8.19
C GLY A 2 -1.74 5.50 7.38
N ALA A 3 -1.80 5.34 6.08
CA ALA A 3 -2.60 6.20 5.19
C ALA A 3 -4.06 5.74 5.03
N GLY A 4 -4.45 4.62 5.67
CA GLY A 4 -5.81 4.10 5.62
C GLY A 4 -6.09 3.18 4.43
N LYS A 5 -5.10 2.54 3.84
CA LYS A 5 -5.23 1.67 2.66
C LYS A 5 -6.32 0.62 2.79
N THR A 6 -6.35 -0.11 3.88
CA THR A 6 -7.31 -1.20 4.09
C THR A 6 -8.74 -0.68 4.15
N THR A 7 -8.98 0.36 4.95
CA THR A 7 -10.30 0.97 5.09
C THR A 7 -10.79 1.54 3.75
N ILE A 8 -9.95 2.32 3.09
CA ILE A 8 -10.28 2.95 1.81
C ILE A 8 -10.44 1.89 0.71
N GLY A 9 -9.53 0.93 0.66
CA GLY A 9 -9.58 -0.16 -0.32
C GLY A 9 -10.84 -1.01 -0.22
N ARG A 10 -11.26 -1.36 0.99
CA ARG A 10 -12.49 -2.11 1.22
C ARG A 10 -13.73 -1.31 0.82
N GLN A 11 -13.78 -0.04 1.13
CA GLN A 11 -14.89 0.83 0.73
C GLN A 11 -14.95 1.00 -0.79
N LEU A 12 -13.81 1.17 -1.46
CA LEU A 12 -13.73 1.20 -2.92
C LEU A 12 -14.24 -0.10 -3.55
N ALA A 13 -13.79 -1.23 -3.06
CA ALA A 13 -14.20 -2.54 -3.55
C ALA A 13 -15.70 -2.75 -3.42
N LYS A 14 -16.27 -2.34 -2.29
CA LYS A 14 -17.70 -2.38 -2.06
C LYS A 14 -18.46 -1.50 -3.04
N SER A 15 -18.00 -0.28 -3.26
CA SER A 15 -18.62 0.68 -4.17
C SER A 15 -18.57 0.21 -5.64
N LEU A 16 -17.49 -0.46 -6.02
CA LEU A 16 -17.30 -1.01 -7.36
C LEU A 16 -17.89 -2.42 -7.53
N THR A 17 -18.32 -3.05 -6.45
CA THR A 17 -18.83 -4.43 -6.42
C THR A 17 -17.79 -5.42 -6.95
N VAL A 18 -16.56 -5.29 -6.48
CA VAL A 18 -15.43 -6.15 -6.85
C VAL A 18 -14.72 -6.68 -5.60
N PRO A 19 -13.96 -7.79 -5.70
CA PRO A 19 -13.17 -8.29 -4.58
C PRO A 19 -12.07 -7.31 -4.14
N PHE A 20 -11.78 -7.34 -2.85
CA PHE A 20 -10.65 -6.63 -2.24
C PHE A 20 -9.53 -7.60 -1.89
N TYR A 21 -8.31 -7.25 -2.25
CA TYR A 21 -7.10 -7.98 -1.87
C TYR A 21 -6.10 -7.03 -1.20
N ASP A 22 -5.42 -7.54 -0.19
CA ASP A 22 -4.29 -6.87 0.47
C ASP A 22 -3.06 -7.76 0.26
N SER A 23 -2.02 -7.24 -0.37
CA SER A 23 -0.84 -8.05 -0.69
C SER A 23 -0.10 -8.58 0.53
N ASP A 24 -0.04 -7.80 1.62
CA ASP A 24 0.58 -8.26 2.86
C ASP A 24 -0.21 -9.42 3.49
N LYS A 25 -1.54 -9.30 3.53
CA LYS A 25 -2.43 -10.38 3.99
C LYS A 25 -2.29 -11.63 3.14
N ALA A 26 -2.23 -11.47 1.82
CA ALA A 26 -2.06 -12.59 0.90
C ALA A 26 -0.73 -13.32 1.12
N ILE A 27 0.34 -12.58 1.42
CA ILE A 27 1.64 -13.18 1.77
C ILE A 27 1.53 -13.96 3.08
N GLU A 28 0.92 -13.40 4.11
CA GLU A 28 0.71 -14.10 5.39
C GLU A 28 -0.12 -15.38 5.22
N GLU A 29 -1.18 -15.32 4.45
CA GLU A 29 -2.01 -16.49 4.16
C GLU A 29 -1.25 -17.58 3.38
N SER A 30 -0.40 -17.19 2.42
CA SER A 30 0.38 -18.14 1.63
C SER A 30 1.52 -18.80 2.39
N THR A 31 2.09 -18.11 3.37
CA THR A 31 3.22 -18.60 4.18
C THR A 31 2.80 -19.26 5.47
N GLY A 32 1.61 -18.94 5.97
CA GLY A 32 1.12 -19.40 7.27
C GLY A 32 1.77 -18.69 8.47
N VAL A 33 2.57 -17.64 8.22
CA VAL A 33 3.22 -16.85 9.27
C VAL A 33 3.03 -15.36 9.01
N ASP A 34 3.19 -14.53 10.05
CA ASP A 34 3.05 -13.09 9.93
C ASP A 34 4.28 -12.42 9.31
N ILE A 35 4.13 -11.18 8.87
CA ILE A 35 5.20 -10.40 8.24
C ILE A 35 6.42 -10.25 9.16
N PRO A 36 6.29 -9.90 10.47
CA PRO A 36 7.44 -9.83 11.36
C PRO A 36 8.27 -11.12 11.40
N THR A 37 7.61 -12.27 11.38
CA THR A 37 8.28 -13.57 11.36
C THR A 37 9.06 -13.77 10.06
N ILE A 38 8.51 -13.38 8.92
CA ILE A 38 9.21 -13.45 7.63
C ILE A 38 10.49 -12.59 7.67
N PHE A 39 10.39 -11.35 8.18
CA PHE A 39 11.55 -10.48 8.34
C PHE A 39 12.63 -11.07 9.25
N GLU A 40 12.21 -11.70 10.35
CA GLU A 40 13.13 -12.33 11.31
C GLU A 40 13.92 -13.47 10.69
N PHE A 41 13.27 -14.35 9.95
CA PHE A 41 13.88 -15.56 9.40
C PHE A 41 14.50 -15.37 8.01
N GLU A 42 13.95 -14.52 7.18
CA GLU A 42 14.37 -14.35 5.78
C GLU A 42 14.97 -12.96 5.48
N GLY A 43 14.86 -12.02 6.42
CA GLY A 43 15.30 -10.65 6.22
C GLY A 43 14.40 -9.87 5.25
N GLU A 44 14.77 -8.61 5.00
CA GLU A 44 14.04 -7.75 4.08
C GLU A 44 14.04 -8.29 2.65
N GLU A 45 15.19 -8.75 2.15
CA GLU A 45 15.30 -9.31 0.79
C GLU A 45 14.37 -10.52 0.60
N GLY A 46 14.32 -11.44 1.56
CA GLY A 46 13.41 -12.57 1.50
C GLY A 46 11.95 -12.16 1.45
N PHE A 47 11.56 -11.18 2.25
CA PHE A 47 10.22 -10.60 2.20
C PHE A 47 9.94 -9.94 0.85
N ARG A 48 10.89 -9.16 0.30
CA ARG A 48 10.72 -8.51 -1.02
C ARG A 48 10.56 -9.52 -2.14
N ASP A 49 11.23 -10.66 -2.08
CA ASP A 49 11.05 -11.74 -3.05
C ASP A 49 9.62 -12.31 -3.00
N ARG A 50 9.11 -12.52 -1.80
CA ARG A 50 7.72 -12.98 -1.61
C ARG A 50 6.70 -11.95 -2.06
N GLU A 51 6.94 -10.69 -1.76
CA GLU A 51 6.10 -9.56 -2.18
C GLU A 51 6.04 -9.48 -3.71
N GLN A 52 7.16 -9.58 -4.39
CA GLN A 52 7.22 -9.56 -5.85
C GLN A 52 6.43 -10.71 -6.48
N LYS A 53 6.58 -11.92 -5.97
CA LYS A 53 5.81 -13.09 -6.43
C LYS A 53 4.32 -12.88 -6.22
N MET A 54 3.94 -12.32 -5.09
CA MET A 54 2.53 -12.05 -4.79
C MET A 54 1.95 -10.98 -5.73
N ILE A 55 2.69 -9.91 -5.99
CA ILE A 55 2.28 -8.89 -6.95
C ILE A 55 2.13 -9.48 -8.36
N GLN A 56 3.03 -10.36 -8.78
CA GLN A 56 2.91 -11.07 -10.06
C GLN A 56 1.61 -11.88 -10.15
N GLN A 57 1.19 -12.49 -9.06
CA GLN A 57 -0.05 -13.28 -9.01
C GLN A 57 -1.29 -12.37 -9.00
N LEU A 58 -1.30 -11.36 -8.13
CA LEU A 58 -2.47 -10.51 -7.92
C LEU A 58 -2.75 -9.58 -9.12
N THR A 59 -1.72 -9.11 -9.82
CA THR A 59 -1.90 -8.25 -10.98
C THR A 59 -2.44 -8.98 -12.21
N LYS A 60 -2.51 -10.30 -12.18
CA LYS A 60 -3.17 -11.10 -13.22
C LYS A 60 -4.69 -11.17 -13.04
N LEU A 61 -5.19 -10.79 -11.88
CA LEU A 61 -6.63 -10.79 -11.60
C LEU A 61 -7.27 -9.53 -12.15
N ASP A 62 -8.36 -9.69 -12.87
CA ASP A 62 -9.15 -8.58 -13.39
C ASP A 62 -10.27 -8.20 -12.41
N GLY A 63 -10.63 -6.91 -12.41
CA GLY A 63 -11.76 -6.43 -11.63
C GLY A 63 -11.57 -6.58 -10.14
N ILE A 64 -10.46 -6.12 -9.60
CA ILE A 64 -10.17 -6.13 -8.17
C ILE A 64 -9.74 -4.76 -7.67
N VAL A 65 -9.83 -4.56 -6.37
CA VAL A 65 -9.11 -3.50 -5.65
C VAL A 65 -7.98 -4.14 -4.87
N LEU A 66 -6.76 -3.68 -5.11
CA LEU A 66 -5.55 -4.19 -4.48
C LEU A 66 -4.92 -3.12 -3.59
N ALA A 67 -4.81 -3.40 -2.29
CA ALA A 67 -3.98 -2.62 -1.38
C ALA A 67 -2.61 -3.27 -1.23
N THR A 68 -1.57 -2.46 -1.26
CA THR A 68 -0.19 -2.94 -1.18
C THR A 68 0.54 -2.37 0.03
N GLY A 69 1.58 -3.06 0.47
CA GLY A 69 2.54 -2.49 1.41
C GLY A 69 3.33 -1.34 0.78
N GLY A 70 3.79 -0.41 1.61
CA GLY A 70 4.50 0.78 1.12
C GLY A 70 5.83 0.49 0.42
N GLY A 71 6.48 -0.60 0.74
CA GLY A 71 7.75 -1.00 0.12
C GLY A 71 7.63 -1.70 -1.23
N VAL A 72 6.41 -1.97 -1.70
CA VAL A 72 6.18 -2.58 -3.01
C VAL A 72 6.83 -1.78 -4.15
N ILE A 73 6.91 -0.48 -3.96
CA ILE A 73 7.42 0.49 -4.94
C ILE A 73 8.94 0.39 -5.16
N LEU A 74 9.67 -0.26 -4.26
CA LEU A 74 11.13 -0.29 -4.31
C LEU A 74 11.69 -1.07 -5.50
N ARG A 75 11.00 -2.12 -5.94
CA ARG A 75 11.44 -2.91 -7.09
C ARG A 75 10.78 -2.44 -8.38
N GLU A 76 11.58 -2.24 -9.40
CA GLU A 76 11.12 -1.81 -10.72
C GLU A 76 10.09 -2.76 -11.33
N GLU A 77 10.28 -4.07 -11.17
CA GLU A 77 9.34 -5.08 -11.68
C GLU A 77 7.94 -4.90 -11.07
N ASN A 78 7.85 -4.62 -9.77
CA ASN A 78 6.57 -4.35 -9.13
C ASN A 78 5.92 -3.08 -9.71
N ARG A 79 6.71 -2.01 -9.88
CA ARG A 79 6.21 -0.77 -10.48
C ARG A 79 5.67 -1.00 -11.88
N ARG A 80 6.40 -1.77 -12.69
CA ARG A 80 5.99 -2.13 -14.06
C ARG A 80 4.66 -2.89 -14.05
N LEU A 81 4.57 -3.95 -13.26
CA LEU A 81 3.37 -4.79 -13.17
C LEU A 81 2.14 -4.01 -12.72
N LEU A 82 2.29 -3.15 -11.72
CA LEU A 82 1.20 -2.31 -11.23
C LEU A 82 0.75 -1.30 -12.28
N LYS A 83 1.68 -0.64 -12.97
CA LYS A 83 1.36 0.34 -14.02
C LYS A 83 0.69 -0.29 -15.23
N GLU A 84 1.14 -1.45 -15.65
CA GLU A 84 0.58 -2.15 -16.82
C GLU A 84 -0.82 -2.72 -16.56
N ASN A 85 -1.16 -3.02 -15.32
CA ASN A 85 -2.37 -3.78 -14.99
C ASN A 85 -3.41 -3.02 -14.16
N GLY A 86 -3.16 -1.77 -13.79
CA GLY A 86 -4.10 -1.09 -12.92
C GLY A 86 -4.04 0.42 -12.92
N PHE A 87 -5.05 1.03 -12.32
CA PHE A 87 -5.09 2.45 -11.99
C PHE A 87 -4.51 2.64 -10.59
N ILE A 88 -3.40 3.35 -10.49
CA ILE A 88 -2.61 3.46 -9.26
C ILE A 88 -2.99 4.72 -8.51
N VAL A 89 -3.42 4.55 -7.27
CA VAL A 89 -3.73 5.65 -6.35
C VAL A 89 -2.69 5.71 -5.25
N TYR A 90 -2.05 6.87 -5.11
CA TYR A 90 -1.18 7.14 -3.99
C TYR A 90 -1.97 7.85 -2.88
N LEU A 91 -2.12 7.17 -1.75
CA LEU A 91 -2.73 7.74 -0.55
C LEU A 91 -1.65 8.49 0.23
N GLN A 92 -1.58 9.80 0.02
CA GLN A 92 -0.60 10.66 0.67
C GLN A 92 -1.05 11.01 2.09
N CYS A 93 -0.12 11.02 3.03
CA CYS A 93 -0.38 11.40 4.40
C CYS A 93 0.89 11.99 5.01
N SER A 94 0.74 13.02 5.86
CA SER A 94 1.89 13.61 6.57
C SER A 94 2.54 12.64 7.55
N VAL A 95 3.82 12.84 7.84
CA VAL A 95 4.57 12.04 8.81
C VAL A 95 3.89 12.03 10.18
N ASP A 96 3.44 13.20 10.65
CA ASP A 96 2.77 13.33 11.96
C ASP A 96 1.48 12.52 12.02
N ARG A 97 0.68 12.52 10.95
CA ARG A 97 -0.55 11.72 10.85
C ARG A 97 -0.24 10.22 10.82
N ILE A 98 0.81 9.82 10.13
CA ILE A 98 1.25 8.43 10.10
C ILE A 98 1.66 7.97 11.49
N LEU A 99 2.45 8.78 12.21
CA LEU A 99 2.84 8.49 13.59
C LEU A 99 1.64 8.30 14.51
N GLU A 100 0.66 9.21 14.42
CA GLU A 100 -0.56 9.13 15.22
C GLU A 100 -1.33 7.84 14.94
N ARG A 101 -1.52 7.49 13.66
CA ARG A 101 -2.27 6.29 13.24
C ARG A 101 -1.56 4.99 13.53
N THR A 102 -0.23 4.97 13.53
CA THR A 102 0.56 3.76 13.72
C THR A 102 1.12 3.60 15.13
N ARG A 103 0.89 4.55 16.02
CA ARG A 103 1.40 4.55 17.40
C ARG A 103 1.12 3.25 18.14
N ARG A 104 -0.02 2.59 17.89
CA ARG A 104 -0.45 1.35 18.52
C ARG A 104 -0.25 0.11 17.64
N ASP A 105 0.30 0.27 16.46
CA ASP A 105 0.48 -0.83 15.51
C ASP A 105 1.80 -1.57 15.80
N THR A 106 1.68 -2.80 16.30
CA THR A 106 2.82 -3.67 16.60
C THR A 106 3.20 -4.57 15.43
N GLN A 107 2.42 -4.58 14.35
CA GLN A 107 2.57 -5.48 13.20
C GLN A 107 3.52 -4.95 12.11
N ARG A 108 4.10 -3.77 12.31
CA ARG A 108 4.98 -3.13 11.32
C ARG A 108 6.43 -3.11 11.77
N PRO A 109 7.28 -4.07 11.33
CA PRO A 109 8.67 -4.19 11.80
C PRO A 109 9.50 -2.93 11.56
N LEU A 110 9.25 -2.21 10.45
CA LEU A 110 10.01 -1.02 10.09
C LEU A 110 9.74 0.19 11.01
N LEU A 111 8.65 0.15 11.79
CA LEU A 111 8.32 1.20 12.75
C LEU A 111 8.84 0.90 14.17
N LYS A 112 9.40 -0.28 14.40
CA LYS A 112 10.03 -0.66 15.66
C LYS A 112 11.45 -0.08 15.73
N ALA A 113 11.54 1.19 16.04
CA ALA A 113 12.82 1.89 16.20
C ALA A 113 12.76 2.79 17.43
N ASP A 114 13.92 3.15 17.99
CA ASP A 114 14.02 4.06 19.14
C ASP A 114 13.45 5.45 18.81
N ASN A 115 13.50 5.85 17.54
CA ASN A 115 12.91 7.10 17.05
C ASN A 115 12.03 6.84 15.82
N PRO A 116 10.73 6.52 16.01
CA PRO A 116 9.82 6.22 14.90
C PRO A 116 9.66 7.37 13.89
N LYS A 117 9.69 8.62 14.36
CA LYS A 117 9.57 9.79 13.48
C LYS A 117 10.71 9.87 12.47
N ASP A 118 11.95 9.75 12.92
CA ASP A 118 13.14 9.78 12.05
C ASP A 118 13.12 8.62 11.06
N ARG A 119 12.66 7.46 11.51
CA ARG A 119 12.54 6.28 10.65
C ARG A 119 11.53 6.51 9.53
N ILE A 120 10.37 7.08 9.84
CA ILE A 120 9.35 7.39 8.84
C ILE A 120 9.83 8.46 7.87
N GLU A 121 10.45 9.54 8.37
CA GLU A 121 11.01 10.60 7.53
C GLU A 121 12.06 10.06 6.55
N LYS A 122 12.93 9.17 7.02
CA LYS A 122 13.92 8.50 6.17
C LYS A 122 13.27 7.64 5.10
N LEU A 123 12.26 6.86 5.45
CA LEU A 123 11.51 6.04 4.50
C LEU A 123 10.84 6.91 3.42
N PHE A 124 10.26 8.04 3.81
CA PHE A 124 9.67 8.98 2.85
C PHE A 124 10.71 9.58 1.93
N ALA A 125 11.85 10.02 2.46
CA ALA A 125 12.94 10.58 1.65
C ALA A 125 13.40 9.59 0.58
N GLU A 126 13.42 8.30 0.89
CA GLU A 126 13.83 7.24 -0.03
C GLU A 126 12.76 6.85 -1.05
N ARG A 127 11.47 7.01 -0.73
CA ARG A 127 10.36 6.38 -1.46
C ARG A 127 9.41 7.35 -2.14
N GLU A 128 9.26 8.56 -1.63
CA GLU A 128 8.18 9.47 -2.10
C GLU A 128 8.26 9.74 -3.61
N HIS A 129 9.47 9.96 -4.14
CA HIS A 129 9.63 10.17 -5.59
C HIS A 129 9.17 8.97 -6.42
N LEU A 130 9.29 7.75 -5.89
CA LEU A 130 8.79 6.54 -6.53
C LEU A 130 7.26 6.47 -6.50
N TYR A 131 6.63 6.83 -5.38
CA TYR A 131 5.18 6.91 -5.28
C TYR A 131 4.62 7.92 -6.28
N LEU A 132 5.20 9.13 -6.32
CA LEU A 132 4.76 10.19 -7.22
C LEU A 132 4.92 9.80 -8.68
N SER A 133 6.01 9.13 -9.04
CA SER A 133 6.26 8.70 -10.42
C SER A 133 5.34 7.59 -10.90
N CYS A 134 4.80 6.78 -10.00
CA CYS A 134 3.94 5.64 -10.33
C CYS A 134 2.45 5.96 -10.28
N ALA A 135 2.04 6.95 -9.49
CA ALA A 135 0.64 7.24 -9.25
C ALA A 135 -0.06 7.81 -10.48
N ASP A 136 -1.24 7.30 -10.78
CA ASP A 136 -2.19 7.91 -11.73
C ASP A 136 -3.01 9.00 -11.05
N PHE A 137 -3.24 8.85 -9.74
CA PHE A 137 -3.97 9.81 -8.94
C PHE A 137 -3.35 9.89 -7.53
N ILE A 138 -3.25 11.10 -7.00
CA ILE A 138 -2.74 11.37 -5.66
C ILE A 138 -3.83 12.01 -4.83
N VAL A 139 -4.12 11.47 -3.66
CA VAL A 139 -5.12 12.01 -2.75
C VAL A 139 -4.54 12.14 -1.34
N ASP A 140 -4.75 13.30 -0.72
CA ASP A 140 -4.33 13.54 0.66
C ASP A 140 -5.38 12.98 1.62
N THR A 141 -4.99 11.96 2.39
CA THR A 141 -5.86 11.32 3.38
C THR A 141 -5.79 11.97 4.76
N GLY A 142 -4.88 12.92 4.95
CA GLY A 142 -4.67 13.60 6.22
C GLY A 142 -5.76 14.60 6.57
N ILE A 143 -6.40 15.17 5.56
CA ILE A 143 -7.41 16.23 5.71
C ILE A 143 -8.83 15.79 5.36
N MET A 144 -9.00 14.64 4.75
CA MET A 144 -10.31 14.13 4.32
C MET A 144 -10.72 12.90 5.13
N GLN A 145 -12.03 12.76 5.36
CA GLN A 145 -12.59 11.50 5.86
C GLN A 145 -12.53 10.43 4.77
N SER A 146 -12.47 9.15 5.18
CA SER A 146 -12.33 8.03 4.25
C SER A 146 -13.41 7.99 3.17
N LYS A 147 -14.64 8.32 3.50
CA LYS A 147 -15.74 8.38 2.53
C LYS A 147 -15.50 9.42 1.42
N ALA A 148 -15.00 10.60 1.79
CA ALA A 148 -14.66 11.65 0.82
C ALA A 148 -13.50 11.21 -0.08
N VAL A 149 -12.49 10.58 0.48
CA VAL A 149 -11.35 10.02 -0.26
C VAL A 149 -11.84 8.99 -1.29
N VAL A 150 -12.69 8.06 -0.86
CA VAL A 150 -13.27 7.04 -1.74
C VAL A 150 -14.03 7.68 -2.90
N ASN A 151 -14.87 8.69 -2.63
CA ASN A 151 -15.62 9.38 -3.68
C ASN A 151 -14.70 10.05 -4.70
N HIS A 152 -13.66 10.76 -4.24
CA HIS A 152 -12.67 11.36 -5.13
C HIS A 152 -11.97 10.32 -6.02
N ILE A 153 -11.56 9.20 -5.44
CA ILE A 153 -10.93 8.13 -6.21
C ILE A 153 -11.88 7.58 -7.27
N LEU A 154 -13.15 7.35 -6.92
CA LEU A 154 -14.16 6.85 -7.85
C LEU A 154 -14.39 7.82 -9.02
N GLU A 155 -14.46 9.11 -8.74
CA GLU A 155 -14.63 10.14 -9.78
C GLU A 155 -13.45 10.15 -10.76
N GLU A 156 -12.22 10.14 -10.24
CA GLU A 156 -11.01 10.13 -11.05
C GLU A 156 -10.89 8.83 -11.87
N TYR A 157 -11.17 7.69 -11.25
CA TYR A 157 -11.14 6.40 -11.93
C TYR A 157 -12.15 6.34 -13.08
N LYS A 158 -13.38 6.80 -12.87
CA LYS A 158 -14.40 6.87 -13.92
C LYS A 158 -14.02 7.81 -15.04
N SER A 159 -13.41 8.95 -14.70
CA SER A 159 -12.93 9.92 -15.69
C SER A 159 -11.82 9.34 -16.56
N ALA A 160 -10.89 8.60 -15.97
CA ALA A 160 -9.77 7.99 -16.68
C ALA A 160 -10.19 6.82 -17.61
N ASN A 161 -11.34 6.20 -17.35
CA ASN A 161 -11.86 5.06 -18.11
C ASN A 161 -13.00 5.41 -19.09
N ARG A 162 -13.16 6.67 -19.40
CA ARG A 162 -14.14 7.13 -20.40
C ARG A 162 -13.61 7.07 -21.83
#